data_d975278e483639ab5576fc79bc56328c
#
_entry.id   d975278e483639ab5576fc79bc56328c
#
_cell.length_a   1.000
_cell.length_b   1.000
_cell.length_c   1.000
_cell.angle_alpha   90.00
_cell.angle_beta   90.00
_cell.angle_gamma   90.00
#
_symmetry.space_group_name_H-M   'P 1'
#
loop_
_entity.id
_entity.type
_entity.pdbx_description
1 polymer ?
#
loop_
_entity_poly.entity_id
_entity_poly.type
_entity_poly.pdbx_seq_one_letter_code
_entity_poly.pdbx_strand_id
1 'polypeptide(L)'
;AGLLSCVFIHMPAKAKTEKGIITVAAAANLNLPLNEISTLYKKETGKTVTLVFSSSGNLSAQIKNGAPFDLFIAANEGFADSLIKDNYADSGSKKVYAIGRAACAFAPKLSKKIKRLEDLLSPDVKKIAIADPSYAPYGQAAKEALISLGLWDKLKDKFVYGKDIQHSYSLVKSGNTEAGFIALAS
;
A
#
# COMPACT_ATOMS: atom_id res chain seq x y z
N ALA A 1 7.17 -11.28 2.75
CA ALA A 1 6.91 -10.31 3.82
C ALA A 1 7.72 -9.05 3.54
N GLY A 2 7.08 -7.90 3.52
CA GLY A 2 7.74 -6.60 3.34
C GLY A 2 7.81 -5.84 4.67
N LEU A 3 8.89 -5.09 4.88
CA LEU A 3 9.03 -4.19 6.02
C LEU A 3 8.27 -2.89 5.72
N LEU A 4 7.40 -2.49 6.63
CA LEU A 4 6.68 -1.23 6.56
C LEU A 4 7.48 -0.15 7.29
N SER A 5 7.76 0.96 6.62
CA SER A 5 8.59 2.04 7.15
C SER A 5 7.87 3.38 7.17
N CYS A 6 8.19 4.21 8.14
CA CYS A 6 7.79 5.61 8.17
C CYS A 6 9.02 6.52 8.20
N VAL A 7 8.89 7.71 7.63
CA VAL A 7 9.89 8.77 7.65
C VAL A 7 9.24 10.13 7.88
N PHE A 8 9.88 10.99 8.65
CA PHE A 8 9.49 12.39 8.75
C PHE A 8 10.02 13.13 7.53
N ILE A 9 9.15 13.91 6.90
CA ILE A 9 9.48 14.66 5.70
C ILE A 9 10.04 16.01 6.12
N HIS A 10 11.23 16.33 5.61
CA HIS A 10 11.82 17.63 5.78
C HIS A 10 11.24 18.57 4.72
N MET A 11 10.40 19.52 5.14
CA MET A 11 9.88 20.53 4.24
C MET A 11 10.76 21.77 4.25
N PRO A 12 11.11 22.32 3.07
CA PRO A 12 11.73 23.64 2.99
C PRO A 12 10.79 24.67 3.63
N ALA A 13 11.35 25.67 4.32
CA ALA A 13 10.69 26.61 5.23
C ALA A 13 9.44 27.38 4.68
N LYS A 14 9.10 27.24 3.40
CA LYS A 14 7.99 27.94 2.72
C LYS A 14 6.64 27.21 2.75
N ALA A 15 6.59 25.95 3.15
CA ALA A 15 5.34 25.16 3.21
C ALA A 15 5.05 24.71 4.64
N LYS A 16 4.98 25.66 5.60
CA LYS A 16 4.52 25.32 6.95
C LYS A 16 3.02 25.06 6.91
N THR A 17 2.63 23.83 7.27
CA THR A 17 1.25 23.49 7.64
C THR A 17 0.74 24.43 8.73
N GLU A 18 -0.58 24.68 8.74
CA GLU A 18 -1.22 25.49 9.80
C GLU A 18 -0.84 24.93 11.18
N LYS A 19 -0.53 25.81 12.13
CA LYS A 19 -0.12 25.42 13.49
C LYS A 19 -1.15 24.46 14.09
N GLY A 20 -0.76 23.21 14.31
CA GLY A 20 -1.57 22.20 15.01
C GLY A 20 -2.19 21.12 14.15
N ILE A 21 -2.01 21.13 12.82
CA ILE A 21 -2.45 20.07 11.92
C ILE A 21 -1.21 19.29 11.44
N ILE A 22 -1.25 17.96 11.57
CA ILE A 22 -0.23 17.05 11.03
C ILE A 22 -0.83 16.39 9.80
N THR A 23 -0.16 16.50 8.66
CA THR A 23 -0.59 15.87 7.40
C THR A 23 0.26 14.64 7.11
N VAL A 24 -0.39 13.49 7.06
CA VAL A 24 0.27 12.18 6.90
C VAL A 24 -0.06 11.59 5.53
N ALA A 25 0.98 11.32 4.76
CA ALA A 25 0.90 10.49 3.56
C ALA A 25 1.06 9.02 3.95
N ALA A 26 0.04 8.20 3.78
CA ALA A 26 0.04 6.81 4.23
C ALA A 26 -0.32 5.82 3.14
N ALA A 27 0.38 4.70 3.09
CA ALA A 27 0.07 3.60 2.19
C ALA A 27 -1.36 3.08 2.45
N ALA A 28 -2.08 2.77 1.37
CA ALA A 28 -3.52 2.48 1.40
C ALA A 28 -3.93 1.29 2.30
N ASN A 29 -3.03 0.33 2.54
CA ASN A 29 -3.25 -0.77 3.47
C ASN A 29 -3.44 -0.32 4.94
N LEU A 30 -3.07 0.92 5.25
CA LEU A 30 -3.16 1.49 6.61
C LEU A 30 -4.45 2.29 6.83
N ASN A 31 -5.36 2.30 5.85
CA ASN A 31 -6.58 3.12 5.93
C ASN A 31 -7.36 2.88 7.24
N LEU A 32 -7.70 1.63 7.53
CA LEU A 32 -8.47 1.30 8.73
C LEU A 32 -7.72 1.64 10.02
N PRO A 33 -6.50 1.12 10.27
CA PRO A 33 -5.81 1.36 11.53
C PRO A 33 -5.45 2.82 11.76
N LEU A 34 -5.06 3.57 10.73
CA LEU A 34 -4.69 4.98 10.93
C LEU A 34 -5.90 5.90 11.16
N ASN A 35 -7.07 5.59 10.62
CA ASN A 35 -8.29 6.32 10.98
C ASN A 35 -8.65 6.13 12.47
N GLU A 36 -8.50 4.92 12.99
CA GLU A 36 -8.71 4.63 14.40
C GLU A 36 -7.66 5.34 15.27
N ILE A 37 -6.37 5.21 14.94
CA ILE A 37 -5.27 5.86 15.63
C ILE A 37 -5.42 7.39 15.62
N SER A 38 -5.80 8.00 14.49
CA SER A 38 -5.98 9.44 14.39
C SER A 38 -7.12 9.94 15.29
N THR A 39 -8.18 9.15 15.44
CA THR A 39 -9.31 9.44 16.33
C THR A 39 -8.87 9.41 17.79
N LEU A 40 -8.10 8.38 18.19
CA LEU A 40 -7.53 8.27 19.54
C LEU A 40 -6.56 9.41 19.82
N TYR A 41 -5.65 9.70 18.89
CA TYR A 41 -4.69 10.78 19.03
C TYR A 41 -5.36 12.15 19.23
N LYS A 42 -6.42 12.42 18.47
CA LYS A 42 -7.20 13.64 18.65
C LYS A 42 -7.87 13.72 20.02
N LYS A 43 -8.40 12.59 20.50
CA LYS A 43 -9.02 12.51 21.84
C LYS A 43 -8.01 12.80 22.96
N GLU A 44 -6.79 12.27 22.84
CA GLU A 44 -5.76 12.40 23.87
C GLU A 44 -5.04 13.74 23.85
N THR A 45 -4.79 14.28 22.66
CA THR A 45 -3.91 15.46 22.48
C THR A 45 -4.63 16.74 22.08
N GLY A 46 -5.90 16.64 21.64
CA GLY A 46 -6.64 17.76 21.03
C GLY A 46 -6.17 18.11 19.60
N LYS A 47 -5.11 17.47 19.09
CA LYS A 47 -4.53 17.75 17.76
C LYS A 47 -5.22 16.94 16.67
N THR A 48 -5.35 17.53 15.49
CA THR A 48 -5.94 16.85 14.31
C THR A 48 -4.85 16.31 13.41
N VAL A 49 -5.05 15.09 12.90
CA VAL A 49 -4.22 14.47 11.87
C VAL A 49 -5.03 14.39 10.58
N THR A 50 -4.50 14.93 9.48
CA THR A 50 -5.06 14.76 8.14
C THR A 50 -4.38 13.57 7.48
N LEU A 51 -5.17 12.58 7.04
CA LEU A 51 -4.66 11.37 6.43
C LEU A 51 -4.91 11.40 4.92
N VAL A 52 -3.87 11.18 4.13
CA VAL A 52 -3.94 11.03 2.67
C VAL A 52 -3.47 9.64 2.30
N PHE A 53 -4.36 8.84 1.71
CA PHE A 53 -4.09 7.45 1.37
C PHE A 53 -3.90 7.25 -0.14
N SER A 54 -2.83 6.55 -0.51
CA SER A 54 -2.56 6.10 -1.89
C SER A 54 -1.52 4.96 -1.87
N SER A 55 -1.05 4.53 -3.05
CA SER A 55 0.13 3.67 -3.13
C SER A 55 1.38 4.41 -2.66
N SER A 56 2.35 3.69 -2.09
CA SER A 56 3.59 4.31 -1.60
C SER A 56 4.36 5.04 -2.70
N GLY A 57 4.36 4.51 -3.94
CA GLY A 57 5.01 5.16 -5.07
C GLY A 57 4.33 6.48 -5.47
N ASN A 58 2.99 6.51 -5.52
CA ASN A 58 2.25 7.74 -5.84
C ASN A 58 2.48 8.82 -4.78
N LEU A 59 2.48 8.46 -3.49
CA LEU A 59 2.76 9.39 -2.41
C LEU A 59 4.20 9.90 -2.46
N SER A 60 5.17 9.02 -2.72
CA SER A 60 6.57 9.40 -2.90
C SER A 60 6.74 10.39 -4.06
N ALA A 61 6.05 10.17 -5.19
CA ALA A 61 6.05 11.10 -6.31
C ALA A 61 5.43 12.46 -5.94
N GLN A 62 4.31 12.47 -5.19
CA GLN A 62 3.71 13.72 -4.70
C GLN A 62 4.66 14.49 -3.79
N ILE A 63 5.38 13.82 -2.88
CA ILE A 63 6.38 14.44 -2.00
C ILE A 63 7.50 15.07 -2.83
N LYS A 64 8.04 14.36 -3.82
CA LYS A 64 9.07 14.88 -4.73
C LYS A 64 8.57 16.08 -5.56
N ASN A 65 7.28 16.16 -5.81
CA ASN A 65 6.62 17.28 -6.47
C ASN A 65 6.18 18.40 -5.51
N GLY A 66 6.60 18.35 -4.23
CA GLY A 66 6.37 19.43 -3.26
C GLY A 66 5.04 19.34 -2.50
N ALA A 67 4.35 18.20 -2.49
CA ALA A 67 3.15 18.04 -1.68
C ALA A 67 3.48 18.19 -0.17
N PRO A 68 2.67 18.95 0.59
CA PRO A 68 2.97 19.36 1.95
C PRO A 68 2.60 18.28 2.98
N PHE A 69 3.40 17.23 3.07
CA PHE A 69 3.23 16.18 4.07
C PHE A 69 4.29 16.33 5.18
N ASP A 70 3.90 16.08 6.43
CA ASP A 70 4.79 16.09 7.59
C ASP A 70 5.38 14.69 7.88
N LEU A 71 4.62 13.64 7.56
CA LEU A 71 5.00 12.25 7.78
C LEU A 71 4.63 11.40 6.58
N PHE A 72 5.52 10.50 6.19
CA PHE A 72 5.27 9.48 5.17
C PHE A 72 5.33 8.08 5.78
N ILE A 73 4.29 7.29 5.58
CA ILE A 73 4.18 5.91 6.07
C ILE A 73 4.03 4.97 4.88
N ALA A 74 5.15 4.38 4.46
CA ALA A 74 5.23 3.52 3.29
C ALA A 74 4.95 2.04 3.62
N ALA A 75 4.52 1.28 2.62
CA ALA A 75 4.34 -0.16 2.71
C ALA A 75 5.62 -0.97 2.36
N ASN A 76 6.73 -0.29 2.09
CA ASN A 76 8.07 -0.89 2.03
C ASN A 76 9.14 0.16 2.34
N GLU A 77 10.36 -0.29 2.60
CA GLU A 77 11.48 0.61 2.92
C GLU A 77 12.00 1.39 1.72
N GLY A 78 11.96 0.80 0.51
CA GLY A 78 12.59 1.38 -0.68
C GLY A 78 12.08 2.78 -1.03
N PHE A 79 10.79 3.07 -0.85
CA PHE A 79 10.27 4.42 -1.08
C PHE A 79 10.72 5.42 -0.01
N ALA A 80 10.82 4.99 1.25
CA ALA A 80 11.36 5.80 2.33
C ALA A 80 12.84 6.11 2.09
N ASP A 81 13.63 5.10 1.74
CA ASP A 81 15.06 5.23 1.43
C ASP A 81 15.31 6.14 0.22
N SER A 82 14.47 6.06 -0.82
CA SER A 82 14.55 6.96 -1.96
C SER A 82 14.32 8.42 -1.57
N LEU A 83 13.34 8.70 -0.71
CA LEU A 83 13.09 10.07 -0.24
C LEU A 83 14.24 10.61 0.61
N ILE A 84 14.86 9.79 1.46
CA ILE A 84 16.04 10.15 2.24
C ILE A 84 17.22 10.43 1.32
N LYS A 85 17.51 9.52 0.38
CA LYS A 85 18.60 9.66 -0.59
C LYS A 85 18.49 10.94 -1.40
N ASP A 86 17.28 11.31 -1.76
CA ASP A 86 17.00 12.50 -2.59
C ASP A 86 16.77 13.77 -1.73
N ASN A 87 17.07 13.73 -0.42
CA ASN A 87 16.95 14.82 0.55
C ASN A 87 15.52 15.38 0.74
N TYR A 88 14.51 14.57 0.54
CA TYR A 88 13.10 14.92 0.85
C TYR A 88 12.68 14.51 2.27
N ALA A 89 13.46 13.68 2.94
CA ALA A 89 13.19 13.22 4.31
C ALA A 89 14.47 13.18 5.14
N ASP A 90 14.33 13.38 6.45
CA ASP A 90 15.44 13.30 7.40
C ASP A 90 15.96 11.87 7.52
N SER A 91 17.26 11.67 7.32
CA SER A 91 17.93 10.37 7.40
C SER A 91 17.82 9.68 8.77
N GLY A 92 17.75 10.46 9.85
CA GLY A 92 17.58 9.96 11.23
C GLY A 92 16.14 9.59 11.58
N SER A 93 15.16 9.93 10.76
CA SER A 93 13.75 9.79 11.07
C SER A 93 13.14 8.44 10.67
N LYS A 94 13.83 7.63 9.85
CA LYS A 94 13.31 6.34 9.37
C LYS A 94 13.12 5.36 10.52
N LYS A 95 11.91 4.77 10.60
CA LYS A 95 11.57 3.69 11.53
C LYS A 95 10.81 2.59 10.77
N VAL A 96 11.19 1.33 11.02
CA VAL A 96 10.36 0.18 10.66
C VAL A 96 9.34 -0.01 11.78
N TYR A 97 8.05 0.02 11.45
CA TYR A 97 6.97 -0.05 12.44
C TYR A 97 6.20 -1.36 12.39
N ALA A 98 6.24 -2.10 11.27
CA ALA A 98 5.53 -3.37 11.12
C ALA A 98 6.12 -4.21 9.98
N ILE A 99 5.71 -5.47 9.92
CA ILE A 99 5.99 -6.39 8.81
C ILE A 99 4.67 -6.69 8.11
N GLY A 100 4.53 -6.29 6.84
CA GLY A 100 3.37 -6.57 6.00
C GLY A 100 3.47 -7.94 5.32
N ARG A 101 2.31 -8.55 5.09
CA ARG A 101 2.17 -9.79 4.31
C ARG A 101 1.13 -9.60 3.22
N ALA A 102 1.48 -9.98 1.99
CA ALA A 102 0.50 -10.13 0.93
C ALA A 102 -0.23 -11.47 1.05
N ALA A 103 -1.49 -11.50 0.72
CA ALA A 103 -2.32 -12.70 0.64
C ALA A 103 -3.09 -12.72 -0.68
N CYS A 104 -3.44 -13.90 -1.15
CA CYS A 104 -4.38 -14.06 -2.25
C CYS A 104 -5.76 -14.33 -1.68
N ALA A 105 -6.70 -13.41 -1.92
CA ALA A 105 -8.11 -13.58 -1.62
C ALA A 105 -8.87 -14.05 -2.86
N PHE A 106 -9.97 -14.75 -2.67
CA PHE A 106 -10.83 -15.23 -3.76
C PHE A 106 -12.30 -15.26 -3.35
N ALA A 107 -13.17 -15.19 -4.35
CA ALA A 107 -14.60 -15.25 -4.13
C ALA A 107 -15.00 -16.53 -3.36
N PRO A 108 -15.95 -16.46 -2.41
CA PRO A 108 -16.34 -17.59 -1.57
C PRO A 108 -16.66 -18.87 -2.35
N LYS A 109 -17.28 -18.76 -3.53
CA LYS A 109 -17.59 -19.89 -4.42
C LYS A 109 -16.35 -20.68 -4.87
N LEU A 110 -15.16 -20.09 -4.82
CA LEU A 110 -13.89 -20.71 -5.20
C LEU A 110 -13.10 -21.27 -4.02
N SER A 111 -13.53 -21.07 -2.77
CA SER A 111 -12.81 -21.45 -1.56
C SER A 111 -12.46 -22.94 -1.45
N LYS A 112 -13.25 -23.80 -2.07
CA LYS A 112 -12.99 -25.25 -2.13
C LYS A 112 -12.07 -25.64 -3.29
N LYS A 113 -11.94 -24.78 -4.32
CA LYS A 113 -11.20 -25.08 -5.57
C LYS A 113 -9.79 -24.49 -5.57
N ILE A 114 -9.59 -23.32 -4.94
CA ILE A 114 -8.32 -22.62 -4.90
C ILE A 114 -7.64 -22.90 -3.55
N LYS A 115 -6.50 -23.58 -3.57
CA LYS A 115 -5.70 -23.90 -2.37
C LYS A 115 -4.29 -23.35 -2.44
N ARG A 116 -3.79 -23.10 -3.64
CA ARG A 116 -2.45 -22.61 -3.93
C ARG A 116 -2.48 -21.67 -5.14
N LEU A 117 -1.41 -20.91 -5.36
CA LEU A 117 -1.37 -19.89 -6.42
C LEU A 117 -1.46 -20.49 -7.83
N GLU A 118 -1.02 -21.71 -8.05
CA GLU A 118 -1.15 -22.39 -9.35
C GLU A 118 -2.60 -22.63 -9.75
N ASP A 119 -3.50 -22.75 -8.79
CA ASP A 119 -4.93 -22.96 -9.06
C ASP A 119 -5.59 -21.70 -9.68
N LEU A 120 -4.91 -20.53 -9.65
CA LEU A 120 -5.33 -19.32 -10.37
C LEU A 120 -5.33 -19.51 -11.91
N LEU A 121 -4.66 -20.53 -12.43
CA LEU A 121 -4.72 -20.91 -13.83
C LEU A 121 -6.08 -21.51 -14.23
N SER A 122 -6.88 -21.95 -13.27
CA SER A 122 -8.22 -22.51 -13.52
C SER A 122 -9.05 -21.59 -14.43
N PRO A 123 -9.86 -22.17 -15.35
CA PRO A 123 -10.79 -21.41 -16.18
C PRO A 123 -11.91 -20.74 -15.35
N ASP A 124 -12.14 -21.19 -14.11
CA ASP A 124 -13.07 -20.55 -13.19
C ASP A 124 -12.59 -19.18 -12.68
N VAL A 125 -11.28 -18.89 -12.76
CA VAL A 125 -10.66 -17.62 -12.44
C VAL A 125 -10.44 -16.84 -13.73
N LYS A 126 -11.29 -15.88 -14.02
CA LYS A 126 -11.23 -15.05 -15.23
C LYS A 126 -10.46 -13.75 -14.99
N LYS A 127 -10.63 -13.15 -13.82
CA LYS A 127 -10.04 -11.86 -13.45
C LYS A 127 -9.36 -11.96 -12.08
N ILE A 128 -8.17 -11.37 -11.99
CA ILE A 128 -7.35 -11.35 -10.77
C ILE A 128 -6.99 -9.90 -10.48
N ALA A 129 -7.46 -9.35 -9.36
CA ALA A 129 -7.08 -8.01 -8.93
C ALA A 129 -5.63 -8.01 -8.41
N ILE A 130 -4.86 -7.05 -8.85
CA ILE A 130 -3.50 -6.81 -8.38
C ILE A 130 -3.26 -5.30 -8.34
N ALA A 131 -2.71 -4.78 -7.25
CA ALA A 131 -2.27 -3.39 -7.24
C ALA A 131 -1.11 -3.23 -8.24
N ASP A 132 -1.06 -2.11 -8.96
CA ASP A 132 -0.04 -1.93 -10.02
C ASP A 132 1.38 -2.05 -9.46
N PRO A 133 2.17 -3.03 -9.91
CA PRO A 133 3.51 -3.29 -9.37
C PRO A 133 4.52 -2.15 -9.59
N SER A 134 4.23 -1.22 -10.50
CA SER A 134 5.14 -0.12 -10.82
C SER A 134 5.27 0.87 -9.65
N TYR A 135 4.24 0.98 -8.80
CA TYR A 135 4.21 1.97 -7.71
C TYR A 135 3.55 1.47 -6.42
N ALA A 136 3.01 0.26 -6.41
CA ALA A 136 2.37 -0.34 -5.24
C ALA A 136 3.20 -1.49 -4.68
N PRO A 137 3.76 -1.38 -3.45
CA PRO A 137 4.63 -2.41 -2.85
C PRO A 137 4.00 -3.79 -2.76
N TYR A 138 2.73 -3.88 -2.43
CA TYR A 138 2.02 -5.16 -2.38
C TYR A 138 1.81 -5.78 -3.77
N GLY A 139 1.63 -4.93 -4.80
CA GLY A 139 1.59 -5.39 -6.19
C GLY A 139 2.94 -5.91 -6.66
N GLN A 140 4.02 -5.22 -6.28
CA GLN A 140 5.39 -5.67 -6.54
C GLN A 140 5.67 -7.03 -5.86
N ALA A 141 5.33 -7.17 -4.58
CA ALA A 141 5.50 -8.43 -3.86
C ALA A 141 4.69 -9.59 -4.47
N ALA A 142 3.45 -9.31 -4.92
CA ALA A 142 2.64 -10.29 -5.63
C ALA A 142 3.26 -10.69 -6.96
N LYS A 143 3.76 -9.73 -7.75
CA LYS A 143 4.48 -9.99 -9.00
C LYS A 143 5.71 -10.85 -8.78
N GLU A 144 6.55 -10.51 -7.80
CA GLU A 144 7.76 -11.27 -7.47
C GLU A 144 7.42 -12.73 -7.07
N ALA A 145 6.39 -12.92 -6.26
CA ALA A 145 5.92 -14.26 -5.89
C ALA A 145 5.43 -15.05 -7.10
N LEU A 146 4.67 -14.43 -8.01
CA LEU A 146 4.19 -15.09 -9.23
C LEU A 146 5.33 -15.38 -10.22
N ILE A 147 6.33 -14.52 -10.32
CA ILE A 147 7.53 -14.78 -11.14
C ILE A 147 8.29 -15.97 -10.58
N SER A 148 8.52 -16.03 -9.26
CA SER A 148 9.25 -17.14 -8.63
C SER A 148 8.59 -18.51 -8.82
N LEU A 149 7.27 -18.52 -9.05
CA LEU A 149 6.48 -19.72 -9.34
C LEU A 149 6.29 -19.98 -10.84
N GLY A 150 6.82 -19.12 -11.73
CA GLY A 150 6.61 -19.22 -13.18
C GLY A 150 5.16 -19.00 -13.62
N LEU A 151 4.39 -18.23 -12.83
CA LEU A 151 2.96 -17.98 -13.04
C LEU A 151 2.68 -16.61 -13.66
N TRP A 152 3.57 -15.62 -13.51
CA TRP A 152 3.32 -14.25 -13.93
C TRP A 152 2.87 -14.14 -15.39
N ASP A 153 3.64 -14.66 -16.33
CA ASP A 153 3.33 -14.58 -17.76
C ASP A 153 2.10 -15.40 -18.17
N LYS A 154 1.79 -16.46 -17.44
CA LYS A 154 0.62 -17.31 -17.67
C LYS A 154 -0.69 -16.65 -17.20
N LEU A 155 -0.60 -15.72 -16.24
CA LEU A 155 -1.73 -15.05 -15.61
C LEU A 155 -1.91 -13.60 -16.07
N LYS A 156 -0.97 -13.03 -16.83
CA LYS A 156 -0.95 -11.60 -17.20
C LYS A 156 -2.26 -11.11 -17.86
N ASP A 157 -2.88 -11.93 -18.67
CA ASP A 157 -4.12 -11.57 -19.38
C ASP A 157 -5.37 -11.60 -18.47
N LYS A 158 -5.23 -12.12 -17.23
CA LYS A 158 -6.27 -12.13 -16.21
C LYS A 158 -6.16 -10.95 -15.24
N PHE A 159 -5.06 -10.17 -15.25
CA PHE A 159 -4.87 -9.12 -14.28
C PHE A 159 -5.77 -7.91 -14.51
N VAL A 160 -6.36 -7.44 -13.43
CA VAL A 160 -7.06 -6.17 -13.31
C VAL A 160 -6.25 -5.30 -12.33
N TYR A 161 -5.64 -4.25 -12.86
CA TYR A 161 -4.75 -3.40 -12.08
C TYR A 161 -5.52 -2.40 -11.23
N GLY A 162 -5.30 -2.46 -9.92
CA GLY A 162 -5.78 -1.47 -8.96
C GLY A 162 -4.77 -0.34 -8.77
N LYS A 163 -5.26 0.87 -8.52
CA LYS A 163 -4.41 2.03 -8.22
C LYS A 163 -3.60 1.89 -6.92
N ASP A 164 -4.04 1.03 -6.02
CA ASP A 164 -3.41 0.69 -4.74
C ASP A 164 -3.98 -0.64 -4.21
N ILE A 165 -3.47 -1.11 -3.07
CA ILE A 165 -3.86 -2.40 -2.50
C ILE A 165 -5.31 -2.39 -1.98
N GLN A 166 -5.82 -1.25 -1.54
CA GLN A 166 -7.22 -1.13 -1.08
C GLN A 166 -8.19 -1.23 -2.26
N HIS A 167 -7.81 -0.68 -3.43
CA HIS A 167 -8.60 -0.87 -4.66
C HIS A 167 -8.60 -2.34 -5.10
N SER A 168 -7.46 -3.03 -5.03
CA SER A 168 -7.40 -4.48 -5.29
C SER A 168 -8.35 -5.26 -4.35
N TYR A 169 -8.32 -4.98 -3.05
CA TYR A 169 -9.26 -5.55 -2.08
C TYR A 169 -10.72 -5.29 -2.45
N SER A 170 -11.05 -4.05 -2.82
CA SER A 170 -12.42 -3.66 -3.19
C SER A 170 -12.94 -4.41 -4.43
N LEU A 171 -12.09 -4.66 -5.42
CA LEU A 171 -12.44 -5.43 -6.62
C LEU A 171 -12.80 -6.87 -6.29
N VAL A 172 -12.08 -7.52 -5.38
CA VAL A 172 -12.40 -8.87 -4.92
C VAL A 172 -13.67 -8.88 -4.08
N LYS A 173 -13.77 -7.96 -3.12
CA LYS A 173 -14.91 -7.85 -2.20
C LYS A 173 -16.23 -7.60 -2.92
N SER A 174 -16.23 -6.78 -3.97
CA SER A 174 -17.41 -6.49 -4.79
C SER A 174 -17.76 -7.59 -5.80
N GLY A 175 -16.90 -8.62 -5.94
CA GLY A 175 -17.08 -9.67 -6.94
C GLY A 175 -16.74 -9.28 -8.38
N ASN A 176 -16.11 -8.12 -8.59
CA ASN A 176 -15.64 -7.68 -9.89
C ASN A 176 -14.45 -8.50 -10.42
N THR A 177 -13.76 -9.20 -9.51
CA THR A 177 -12.72 -10.18 -9.83
C THR A 177 -12.94 -11.44 -8.99
N GLU A 178 -12.59 -12.60 -9.54
CA GLU A 178 -12.73 -13.89 -8.86
C GLU A 178 -11.66 -14.09 -7.78
N ALA A 179 -10.49 -13.50 -7.98
CA ALA A 179 -9.37 -13.55 -7.06
C ALA A 179 -8.65 -12.20 -7.03
N GLY A 180 -7.75 -12.01 -6.07
CA GLY A 180 -6.86 -10.84 -6.05
C GLY A 180 -5.87 -10.87 -4.92
N PHE A 181 -4.79 -10.13 -5.11
CA PHE A 181 -3.77 -9.93 -4.10
C PHE A 181 -4.14 -8.75 -3.22
N ILE A 182 -4.10 -8.96 -1.92
CA ILE A 182 -4.51 -8.00 -0.87
C ILE A 182 -3.44 -7.92 0.21
N ALA A 183 -3.51 -6.92 1.07
CA ALA A 183 -2.78 -6.95 2.33
C ALA A 183 -3.50 -7.91 3.29
N LEU A 184 -2.76 -8.79 3.99
CA LEU A 184 -3.38 -9.76 4.90
C LEU A 184 -4.17 -9.11 6.04
N ALA A 185 -3.82 -7.87 6.39
CA ALA A 185 -4.47 -7.08 7.43
C ALA A 185 -5.64 -6.20 6.93
N SER A 186 -6.10 -6.40 5.66
CA SER A 186 -7.19 -5.60 5.05
C SER A 186 -8.56 -6.11 5.45
#